data_30a92a75c6b6402fa147a353eaba84c3
#
_entry.id   30a92a75c6b6402fa147a353eaba84c3
#
_cell.length_a   1.000
_cell.length_b   1.000
_cell.length_c   1.000
_cell.angle_alpha   90.00
_cell.angle_beta   90.00
_cell.angle_gamma   90.00
#
_symmetry.space_group_name_H-M   'P 1'
#
loop_
_entity.id
_entity.type
_entity.pdbx_description
1 polymer ?
#
loop_
_entity_poly.entity_id
_entity_poly.type
_entity_poly.pdbx_seq_one_letter_code
_entity_poly.pdbx_strand_id
1 'polypeptide(L)'
;MGTERFPVTGLFFSHGGFVKIGLTFDLRSEYLAMGYDRETTAEFDREDTIDAIETAIRDCGHQTVRIGHLRQLVSRLAEGQRWDLVFNICEGLHGIGREAQVPALLEGYQIPCVFADSLMMAVCLHKGLTKTLIDRAGLATAPFHVVATVADIDQVQLPFPLFAKPVAEGTGKGVSSASVIRSATELRTVCTDLLQRFRQPVLVETFLPGREFTVGILGTGEDATVLGTLEVKLLSNAEQDAYSYVNKERYAEM
;
A
#
# COMPACT_ATOMS: atom_id res chain seq x y z
N MET A 1 -31.34 21.59 3.44
CA MET A 1 -31.12 20.19 3.06
C MET A 1 -30.17 19.61 4.09
N GLY A 2 -30.68 18.81 5.02
CA GLY A 2 -29.89 18.27 6.12
C GLY A 2 -28.94 17.22 5.59
N THR A 3 -27.67 17.37 5.90
CA THR A 3 -26.64 16.34 5.70
C THR A 3 -26.90 15.22 6.70
N GLU A 4 -27.62 14.18 6.29
CA GLU A 4 -27.64 12.95 7.06
C GLU A 4 -26.21 12.39 7.07
N ARG A 5 -25.57 12.52 8.22
CA ARG A 5 -24.28 11.85 8.49
C ARG A 5 -24.58 10.36 8.53
N PHE A 6 -23.98 9.58 7.64
CA PHE A 6 -23.90 8.14 7.84
C PHE A 6 -23.14 7.92 9.15
N PRO A 7 -23.71 7.25 10.15
CA PRO A 7 -22.98 6.98 11.36
C PRO A 7 -21.81 6.06 10.99
N VAL A 8 -20.60 6.58 11.04
CA VAL A 8 -19.44 5.72 11.28
C VAL A 8 -19.74 5.14 12.65
N THR A 9 -20.15 3.87 12.68
CA THR A 9 -20.42 3.15 13.93
C THR A 9 -19.11 3.12 14.69
N GLY A 10 -18.91 4.13 15.55
CA GLY A 10 -17.84 4.12 16.53
C GLY A 10 -18.02 2.85 17.36
N LEU A 11 -17.05 1.97 17.29
CA LEU A 11 -16.95 0.84 18.19
C LEU A 11 -16.77 1.39 19.60
N PHE A 12 -17.89 1.66 20.28
CA PHE A 12 -17.89 1.91 21.71
C PHE A 12 -17.64 0.57 22.40
N PHE A 13 -16.38 0.23 22.62
CA PHE A 13 -16.03 -0.82 23.56
C PHE A 13 -16.42 -0.32 24.95
N SER A 14 -17.55 -0.82 25.48
CA SER A 14 -17.99 -0.54 26.82
C SER A 14 -16.93 -1.09 27.78
N HIS A 15 -16.21 -0.18 28.44
CA HIS A 15 -15.42 -0.36 29.67
C HIS A 15 -14.85 -1.75 29.97
N GLY A 16 -13.56 -1.96 29.70
CA GLY A 16 -12.75 -2.93 30.46
C GLY A 16 -12.73 -4.38 29.96
N GLY A 17 -13.28 -4.69 28.79
CA GLY A 17 -13.22 -6.03 28.20
C GLY A 17 -12.06 -6.17 27.19
N PHE A 18 -11.47 -7.37 27.12
CA PHE A 18 -10.56 -7.70 26.05
C PHE A 18 -11.32 -7.81 24.71
N VAL A 19 -10.67 -7.38 23.63
CA VAL A 19 -11.16 -7.46 22.27
C VAL A 19 -10.51 -8.65 21.58
N LYS A 20 -11.29 -9.46 20.86
CA LYS A 20 -10.77 -10.55 20.05
C LYS A 20 -10.39 -10.01 18.68
N ILE A 21 -9.08 -9.86 18.42
CA ILE A 21 -8.54 -9.27 17.20
C ILE A 21 -8.02 -10.37 16.27
N GLY A 22 -8.59 -10.42 15.05
CA GLY A 22 -8.07 -11.25 13.97
C GLY A 22 -6.89 -10.55 13.28
N LEU A 23 -5.84 -11.29 12.93
CA LEU A 23 -4.70 -10.77 12.16
C LEU A 23 -4.75 -11.36 10.75
N THR A 24 -4.93 -10.51 9.74
CA THR A 24 -4.83 -10.90 8.33
C THR A 24 -3.54 -10.35 7.74
N PHE A 25 -2.80 -11.20 7.05
CA PHE A 25 -1.48 -10.91 6.49
C PHE A 25 -1.16 -11.86 5.34
N ASP A 26 -0.25 -11.47 4.47
CA ASP A 26 0.37 -12.33 3.47
C ASP A 26 1.81 -12.64 3.91
N LEU A 27 2.09 -13.92 4.22
CA LEU A 27 3.40 -14.33 4.70
C LEU A 27 4.30 -14.73 3.53
N ARG A 28 5.39 -13.99 3.31
CA ARG A 28 6.32 -14.21 2.18
C ARG A 28 6.79 -15.66 2.08
N SER A 29 7.11 -16.30 3.20
CA SER A 29 7.58 -17.68 3.23
C SER A 29 6.54 -18.69 2.69
N GLU A 30 5.25 -18.47 2.96
CA GLU A 30 4.18 -19.34 2.44
C GLU A 30 4.08 -19.24 0.92
N TYR A 31 4.12 -18.03 0.36
CA TYR A 31 4.04 -17.83 -1.09
C TYR A 31 5.29 -18.33 -1.83
N LEU A 32 6.49 -18.17 -1.25
CA LEU A 32 7.71 -18.78 -1.79
C LEU A 32 7.62 -20.31 -1.81
N ALA A 33 7.04 -20.92 -0.77
CA ALA A 33 6.80 -22.37 -0.74
C ALA A 33 5.77 -22.83 -1.78
N MET A 34 4.83 -21.96 -2.17
CA MET A 34 3.87 -22.19 -3.27
C MET A 34 4.52 -22.00 -4.67
N GLY A 35 5.78 -21.58 -4.76
CA GLY A 35 6.52 -21.42 -6.00
C GLY A 35 6.51 -20.01 -6.60
N TYR A 36 6.01 -19.01 -5.89
CA TYR A 36 6.15 -17.62 -6.31
C TYR A 36 7.59 -17.14 -6.11
N ASP A 37 8.03 -16.19 -6.92
CA ASP A 37 9.38 -15.62 -6.83
C ASP A 37 9.46 -14.47 -5.79
N ARG A 38 10.69 -14.01 -5.54
CA ARG A 38 10.97 -12.94 -4.57
C ARG A 38 10.42 -11.57 -5.00
N GLU A 39 10.39 -11.26 -6.30
CA GLU A 39 9.87 -9.99 -6.81
C GLU A 39 8.35 -9.95 -6.63
N THR A 40 7.66 -11.03 -6.98
CA THR A 40 6.21 -11.16 -6.80
C THR A 40 5.79 -10.99 -5.34
N THR A 41 6.58 -11.53 -4.40
CA THR A 41 6.29 -11.53 -2.96
C THR A 41 6.98 -10.39 -2.20
N ALA A 42 7.51 -9.39 -2.91
CA ALA A 42 8.32 -8.32 -2.33
C ALA A 42 7.59 -7.48 -1.27
N GLU A 43 6.27 -7.35 -1.40
CA GLU A 43 5.41 -6.58 -0.48
C GLU A 43 5.00 -7.38 0.75
N PHE A 44 5.14 -8.72 0.73
CA PHE A 44 4.63 -9.59 1.79
C PHE A 44 5.53 -9.59 3.02
N ASP A 45 4.90 -9.77 4.17
CA ASP A 45 5.54 -9.70 5.47
C ASP A 45 6.39 -10.91 5.81
N ARG A 46 7.26 -10.73 6.81
CA ARG A 46 8.02 -11.78 7.45
C ARG A 46 7.36 -12.19 8.77
N GLU A 47 7.70 -13.38 9.25
CA GLU A 47 7.16 -13.92 10.50
C GLU A 47 7.43 -12.98 11.69
N ASP A 48 8.62 -12.40 11.77
CA ASP A 48 9.01 -11.48 12.85
C ASP A 48 8.17 -10.19 12.89
N THR A 49 7.70 -9.70 11.72
CA THR A 49 6.75 -8.58 11.65
C THR A 49 5.41 -8.96 12.28
N ILE A 50 4.90 -10.16 11.95
CA ILE A 50 3.63 -10.65 12.48
C ILE A 50 3.74 -10.89 13.98
N ASP A 51 4.85 -11.47 14.45
CA ASP A 51 5.14 -11.70 15.87
C ASP A 51 5.17 -10.39 16.66
N ALA A 52 5.79 -9.35 16.11
CA ALA A 52 5.88 -8.04 16.75
C ALA A 52 4.50 -7.38 16.89
N ILE A 53 3.68 -7.40 15.82
CA ILE A 53 2.32 -6.86 15.84
C ILE A 53 1.46 -7.62 16.86
N GLU A 54 1.49 -8.95 16.80
CA GLU A 54 0.74 -9.81 17.72
C GLU A 54 1.12 -9.55 19.18
N THR A 55 2.42 -9.42 19.47
CA THR A 55 2.93 -9.10 20.80
C THR A 55 2.42 -7.75 21.27
N ALA A 56 2.54 -6.71 20.44
CA ALA A 56 2.06 -5.36 20.78
C ALA A 56 0.56 -5.33 21.10
N ILE A 57 -0.25 -6.05 20.32
CA ILE A 57 -1.70 -6.14 20.56
C ILE A 57 -2.00 -6.86 21.89
N ARG A 58 -1.28 -7.93 22.19
CA ARG A 58 -1.42 -8.65 23.47
C ARG A 58 -0.97 -7.82 24.67
N ASP A 59 0.10 -7.04 24.51
CA ASP A 59 0.60 -6.12 25.56
C ASP A 59 -0.41 -5.00 25.84
N CYS A 60 -1.26 -4.65 24.88
CA CYS A 60 -2.41 -3.77 25.05
C CYS A 60 -3.61 -4.46 25.74
N GLY A 61 -3.50 -5.72 26.15
CA GLY A 61 -4.53 -6.45 26.88
C GLY A 61 -5.59 -7.12 25.99
N HIS A 62 -5.34 -7.29 24.69
CA HIS A 62 -6.29 -7.91 23.76
C HIS A 62 -5.92 -9.35 23.40
N GLN A 63 -6.90 -10.12 22.92
CA GLN A 63 -6.69 -11.46 22.38
C GLN A 63 -6.42 -11.39 20.89
N THR A 64 -5.50 -12.22 20.39
CA THR A 64 -5.16 -12.30 18.97
C THR A 64 -5.47 -13.67 18.39
N VAL A 65 -5.86 -13.69 17.12
CA VAL A 65 -6.04 -14.90 16.31
C VAL A 65 -5.40 -14.65 14.95
N ARG A 66 -4.34 -15.37 14.61
CA ARG A 66 -3.76 -15.34 13.26
C ARG A 66 -4.73 -15.98 12.29
N ILE A 67 -5.21 -15.20 11.33
CA ILE A 67 -6.11 -15.63 10.27
C ILE A 67 -5.31 -16.04 9.03
N GLY A 68 -4.33 -15.21 8.66
CA GLY A 68 -3.54 -15.34 7.45
C GLY A 68 -4.14 -14.59 6.25
N HIS A 69 -3.88 -15.06 5.05
CA HIS A 69 -4.25 -14.40 3.81
C HIS A 69 -5.74 -14.52 3.45
N LEU A 70 -6.18 -13.80 2.40
CA LEU A 70 -7.57 -13.74 1.94
C LEU A 70 -8.28 -15.11 1.89
N ARG A 71 -7.65 -16.15 1.33
CA ARG A 71 -8.30 -17.48 1.20
C ARG A 71 -8.53 -18.13 2.55
N GLN A 72 -7.60 -17.97 3.49
CA GLN A 72 -7.74 -18.47 4.87
C GLN A 72 -8.88 -17.72 5.59
N LEU A 73 -8.96 -16.39 5.39
CA LEU A 73 -10.06 -15.58 5.91
C LEU A 73 -11.42 -16.07 5.39
N VAL A 74 -11.54 -16.32 4.07
CA VAL A 74 -12.78 -16.86 3.45
C VAL A 74 -13.19 -18.18 4.10
N SER A 75 -12.24 -19.12 4.27
CA SER A 75 -12.52 -20.41 4.91
C SER A 75 -13.05 -20.26 6.33
N ARG A 76 -12.39 -19.42 7.15
CA ARG A 76 -12.79 -19.19 8.53
C ARG A 76 -14.15 -18.49 8.66
N LEU A 77 -14.43 -17.53 7.76
CA LEU A 77 -15.73 -16.87 7.71
C LEU A 77 -16.85 -17.84 7.33
N ALA A 78 -16.60 -18.77 6.38
CA ALA A 78 -17.53 -19.82 5.99
C ALA A 78 -17.80 -20.81 7.12
N GLU A 79 -16.81 -21.08 7.98
CA GLU A 79 -16.95 -21.88 9.21
C GLU A 79 -17.71 -21.15 10.34
N GLY A 80 -18.13 -19.90 10.11
CA GLY A 80 -18.86 -19.11 11.11
C GLY A 80 -17.95 -18.38 12.12
N GLN A 81 -16.63 -18.38 11.93
CA GLN A 81 -15.72 -17.64 12.84
C GLN A 81 -15.94 -16.13 12.71
N ARG A 82 -15.79 -15.42 13.84
CA ARG A 82 -15.96 -13.95 13.92
C ARG A 82 -14.95 -13.36 14.89
N TRP A 83 -14.60 -12.10 14.66
CA TRP A 83 -13.71 -11.28 15.47
C TRP A 83 -14.37 -9.94 15.73
N ASP A 84 -14.02 -9.29 16.82
CA ASP A 84 -14.54 -7.96 17.17
C ASP A 84 -13.90 -6.87 16.29
N LEU A 85 -12.64 -7.11 15.87
CA LEU A 85 -11.85 -6.26 14.97
C LEU A 85 -10.89 -7.14 14.18
N VAL A 86 -10.57 -6.76 12.97
CA VAL A 86 -9.47 -7.36 12.21
C VAL A 86 -8.35 -6.34 12.02
N PHE A 87 -7.13 -6.69 12.41
CA PHE A 87 -5.92 -5.97 12.06
C PHE A 87 -5.44 -6.51 10.72
N ASN A 88 -5.64 -5.71 9.65
CA ASN A 88 -5.40 -6.13 8.28
C ASN A 88 -4.13 -5.50 7.72
N ILE A 89 -3.17 -6.34 7.33
CA ILE A 89 -1.96 -5.96 6.60
C ILE A 89 -1.78 -6.83 5.33
N CYS A 90 -2.88 -7.40 4.81
CA CYS A 90 -2.81 -8.13 3.55
C CYS A 90 -2.58 -7.19 2.38
N GLU A 91 -1.58 -7.49 1.58
CA GLU A 91 -1.29 -6.83 0.31
C GLU A 91 -2.10 -7.41 -0.86
N GLY A 92 -2.41 -8.71 -0.77
CA GLY A 92 -3.02 -9.46 -1.85
C GLY A 92 -2.07 -9.72 -3.03
N LEU A 93 -2.43 -10.65 -3.89
CA LEU A 93 -1.56 -11.05 -5.00
C LEU A 93 -2.11 -10.64 -6.37
N HIS A 94 -3.41 -10.67 -6.57
CA HIS A 94 -4.04 -10.53 -7.87
C HIS A 94 -5.04 -9.39 -7.94
N GLY A 95 -4.98 -8.64 -9.04
CA GLY A 95 -5.90 -7.55 -9.35
C GLY A 95 -5.35 -6.17 -9.01
N ILE A 96 -5.81 -5.16 -9.77
CA ILE A 96 -5.37 -3.77 -9.64
C ILE A 96 -5.82 -3.12 -8.31
N GLY A 97 -6.84 -3.70 -7.66
CA GLY A 97 -7.34 -3.26 -6.35
C GLY A 97 -7.16 -4.35 -5.28
N ARG A 98 -6.07 -5.14 -5.34
CA ARG A 98 -5.87 -6.33 -4.51
C ARG A 98 -5.91 -6.06 -3.01
N GLU A 99 -5.39 -4.92 -2.55
CA GLU A 99 -5.39 -4.54 -1.13
C GLU A 99 -6.79 -4.30 -0.58
N ALA A 100 -7.77 -3.99 -1.44
CA ALA A 100 -9.17 -3.79 -1.05
C ALA A 100 -9.95 -5.10 -0.83
N GLN A 101 -9.41 -6.25 -1.21
CA GLN A 101 -10.16 -7.52 -1.19
C GLN A 101 -10.50 -7.97 0.24
N VAL A 102 -9.57 -7.86 1.17
CA VAL A 102 -9.81 -8.21 2.57
C VAL A 102 -10.79 -7.23 3.23
N PRO A 103 -10.60 -5.90 3.17
CA PRO A 103 -11.57 -4.94 3.68
C PRO A 103 -12.98 -5.15 3.09
N ALA A 104 -13.12 -5.31 1.77
CA ALA A 104 -14.42 -5.51 1.13
C ALA A 104 -15.14 -6.79 1.63
N LEU A 105 -14.39 -7.86 1.85
CA LEU A 105 -14.94 -9.08 2.42
C LEU A 105 -15.41 -8.87 3.85
N LEU A 106 -14.60 -8.23 4.68
CA LEU A 106 -14.92 -7.93 6.08
C LEU A 106 -16.14 -6.98 6.19
N GLU A 107 -16.24 -5.96 5.35
CA GLU A 107 -17.39 -5.06 5.25
C GLU A 107 -18.68 -5.85 4.96
N GLY A 108 -18.64 -6.79 4.01
CA GLY A 108 -19.78 -7.66 3.69
C GLY A 108 -20.23 -8.54 4.87
N TYR A 109 -19.33 -8.85 5.79
CA TYR A 109 -19.63 -9.58 7.03
C TYR A 109 -19.85 -8.67 8.25
N GLN A 110 -19.84 -7.34 8.06
CA GLN A 110 -19.98 -6.33 9.13
C GLN A 110 -18.93 -6.49 10.25
N ILE A 111 -17.73 -6.89 9.88
CA ILE A 111 -16.57 -7.01 10.77
C ILE A 111 -15.67 -5.79 10.54
N PRO A 112 -15.45 -4.95 11.55
CA PRO A 112 -14.56 -3.80 11.42
C PRO A 112 -13.11 -4.22 11.20
N CYS A 113 -12.38 -3.44 10.39
CA CYS A 113 -10.94 -3.62 10.23
C CYS A 113 -10.21 -2.29 10.41
N VAL A 114 -8.93 -2.39 10.78
CA VAL A 114 -8.05 -1.22 10.87
C VAL A 114 -7.67 -0.73 9.48
N PHE A 115 -7.21 0.52 9.43
CA PHE A 115 -6.85 1.30 8.25
C PHE A 115 -8.08 1.73 7.43
N ALA A 116 -7.93 1.87 6.11
CA ALA A 116 -8.96 2.42 5.27
C ALA A 116 -10.03 1.38 4.86
N ASP A 117 -11.22 1.87 4.48
CA ASP A 117 -12.25 1.06 3.84
C ASP A 117 -11.81 0.53 2.46
N SER A 118 -12.60 -0.38 1.90
CA SER A 118 -12.26 -1.04 0.63
C SER A 118 -12.16 -0.06 -0.54
N LEU A 119 -13.00 0.97 -0.58
CA LEU A 119 -12.95 1.98 -1.63
C LEU A 119 -11.65 2.77 -1.55
N MET A 120 -11.30 3.25 -0.35
CA MET A 120 -10.10 4.04 -0.16
C MET A 120 -8.83 3.20 -0.38
N MET A 121 -8.80 1.93 0.06
CA MET A 121 -7.69 1.02 -0.21
C MET A 121 -7.47 0.85 -1.73
N ALA A 122 -8.54 0.59 -2.50
CA ALA A 122 -8.43 0.46 -3.95
C ALA A 122 -7.93 1.74 -4.64
N VAL A 123 -8.42 2.90 -4.19
CA VAL A 123 -8.01 4.21 -4.72
C VAL A 123 -6.54 4.48 -4.38
N CYS A 124 -6.13 4.28 -3.13
CA CYS A 124 -4.76 4.58 -2.68
C CYS A 124 -3.72 3.68 -3.33
N LEU A 125 -4.05 2.43 -3.62
CA LEU A 125 -3.17 1.54 -4.37
C LEU A 125 -2.92 2.05 -5.80
N HIS A 126 -3.97 2.57 -6.46
CA HIS A 126 -3.88 3.08 -7.82
C HIS A 126 -3.37 4.53 -7.86
N LYS A 127 -2.06 4.72 -7.87
CA LYS A 127 -1.39 6.04 -7.77
C LYS A 127 -1.94 7.11 -8.72
N GLY A 128 -2.34 6.74 -9.94
CA GLY A 128 -2.93 7.68 -10.89
C GLY A 128 -4.29 8.22 -10.41
N LEU A 129 -5.17 7.37 -9.86
CA LEU A 129 -6.44 7.79 -9.29
C LEU A 129 -6.22 8.65 -8.04
N THR A 130 -5.34 8.22 -7.13
CA THR A 130 -4.97 8.99 -5.95
C THR A 130 -4.51 10.40 -6.32
N LYS A 131 -3.58 10.52 -7.26
CA LYS A 131 -3.07 11.83 -7.71
C LYS A 131 -4.16 12.68 -8.36
N THR A 132 -5.06 12.08 -9.13
CA THR A 132 -6.20 12.80 -9.71
C THR A 132 -7.12 13.37 -8.62
N LEU A 133 -7.40 12.62 -7.55
CA LEU A 133 -8.22 13.10 -6.44
C LEU A 133 -7.51 14.19 -5.62
N ILE A 134 -6.21 14.02 -5.35
CA ILE A 134 -5.38 15.02 -4.66
C ILE A 134 -5.37 16.34 -5.45
N ASP A 135 -5.14 16.29 -6.76
CA ASP A 135 -5.15 17.47 -7.64
C ASP A 135 -6.52 18.15 -7.65
N ARG A 136 -7.61 17.37 -7.76
CA ARG A 136 -8.99 17.87 -7.70
C ARG A 136 -9.35 18.51 -6.36
N ALA A 137 -8.75 18.06 -5.28
CA ALA A 137 -8.88 18.67 -3.96
C ALA A 137 -8.05 19.94 -3.79
N GLY A 138 -7.31 20.37 -4.81
CA GLY A 138 -6.45 21.56 -4.77
C GLY A 138 -5.16 21.37 -3.98
N LEU A 139 -4.78 20.14 -3.71
CA LEU A 139 -3.53 19.81 -3.02
C LEU A 139 -2.40 19.60 -4.04
N ALA A 140 -1.20 20.06 -3.67
CA ALA A 140 -0.04 19.96 -4.55
C ALA A 140 0.37 18.50 -4.77
N THR A 141 0.52 18.11 -6.03
CA THR A 141 1.11 16.83 -6.44
C THR A 141 1.96 17.04 -7.69
N ALA A 142 2.99 16.21 -7.90
CA ALA A 142 3.80 16.31 -9.11
C ALA A 142 2.92 16.12 -10.36
N PRO A 143 3.06 16.91 -11.42
CA PRO A 143 2.41 16.67 -12.70
C PRO A 143 2.72 15.24 -13.19
N PHE A 144 1.71 14.55 -13.73
CA PHE A 144 1.83 13.14 -14.07
C PHE A 144 1.02 12.75 -15.30
N HIS A 145 1.37 11.61 -15.88
CA HIS A 145 0.65 10.93 -16.95
C HIS A 145 0.58 9.43 -16.64
N VAL A 146 -0.55 8.78 -16.95
CA VAL A 146 -0.71 7.33 -16.81
C VAL A 146 -0.58 6.69 -18.19
N VAL A 147 0.45 5.91 -18.39
CA VAL A 147 0.76 5.17 -19.61
C VAL A 147 0.14 3.78 -19.47
N ALA A 148 -0.95 3.51 -20.17
CA ALA A 148 -1.64 2.21 -20.16
C ALA A 148 -1.11 1.27 -21.26
N THR A 149 -0.64 1.81 -22.37
CA THR A 149 -0.10 1.06 -23.52
C THR A 149 1.18 1.72 -24.05
N VAL A 150 1.95 0.99 -24.85
CA VAL A 150 3.16 1.55 -25.50
C VAL A 150 2.84 2.78 -26.37
N ALA A 151 1.65 2.84 -26.95
CA ALA A 151 1.21 3.99 -27.77
C ALA A 151 1.00 5.26 -26.93
N ASP A 152 0.66 5.14 -25.65
CA ASP A 152 0.43 6.29 -24.78
C ASP A 152 1.73 7.00 -24.38
N ILE A 153 2.89 6.35 -24.57
CA ILE A 153 4.20 6.92 -24.22
C ILE A 153 4.44 8.23 -24.99
N ASP A 154 4.00 8.30 -26.24
CA ASP A 154 4.17 9.48 -27.10
C ASP A 154 3.26 10.66 -26.68
N GLN A 155 2.29 10.41 -25.79
CA GLN A 155 1.38 11.43 -25.25
C GLN A 155 1.95 12.10 -23.98
N VAL A 156 3.05 11.59 -23.43
CA VAL A 156 3.69 12.18 -22.25
C VAL A 156 4.33 13.52 -22.61
N GLN A 157 3.70 14.62 -22.20
CA GLN A 157 4.14 15.99 -22.46
C GLN A 157 4.67 16.67 -21.18
N LEU A 158 5.52 15.96 -20.45
CA LEU A 158 6.13 16.48 -19.23
C LEU A 158 7.63 16.79 -19.46
N PRO A 159 8.17 17.86 -18.83
CA PRO A 159 9.59 18.18 -18.93
C PRO A 159 10.44 17.15 -18.16
N PHE A 160 11.59 16.78 -18.74
CA PHE A 160 12.59 15.95 -18.06
C PHE A 160 13.32 16.74 -16.94
N PRO A 161 13.79 16.08 -15.87
CA PRO A 161 13.73 14.64 -15.62
C PRO A 161 12.37 14.16 -15.14
N LEU A 162 12.00 12.93 -15.49
CA LEU A 162 10.76 12.25 -15.10
C LEU A 162 11.07 11.08 -14.17
N PHE A 163 10.03 10.58 -13.51
CA PHE A 163 10.09 9.37 -12.71
C PHE A 163 8.98 8.41 -13.15
N ALA A 164 9.34 7.14 -13.41
CA ALA A 164 8.38 6.12 -13.81
C ALA A 164 8.33 4.96 -12.81
N LYS A 165 7.10 4.52 -12.50
CA LYS A 165 6.85 3.38 -11.61
C LYS A 165 5.53 2.70 -11.98
N PRO A 166 5.33 1.41 -11.64
CA PRO A 166 4.03 0.75 -11.79
C PRO A 166 2.94 1.49 -11.01
N VAL A 167 1.74 1.51 -11.57
CA VAL A 167 0.62 2.29 -11.01
C VAL A 167 0.12 1.74 -9.67
N ALA A 168 0.16 0.41 -9.49
CA ALA A 168 -0.46 -0.28 -8.36
C ALA A 168 0.49 -1.28 -7.66
N GLU A 169 1.74 -0.90 -7.45
CA GLU A 169 2.71 -1.64 -6.64
C GLU A 169 3.17 -0.81 -5.44
N GLY A 170 3.39 -1.45 -4.29
CA GLY A 170 3.90 -0.84 -3.07
C GLY A 170 5.40 -1.09 -2.87
N THR A 171 5.92 -0.73 -1.71
CA THR A 171 7.28 -1.04 -1.19
C THR A 171 8.45 -0.68 -2.14
N GLY A 172 8.20 0.13 -3.19
CA GLY A 172 9.20 0.44 -4.22
C GLY A 172 9.39 -0.66 -5.26
N LYS A 173 8.50 -1.62 -5.35
CA LYS A 173 8.52 -2.67 -6.37
C LYS A 173 8.43 -2.04 -7.77
N GLY A 174 9.33 -2.45 -8.66
CA GLY A 174 9.49 -1.84 -9.97
C GLY A 174 10.22 -0.48 -9.99
N VAL A 175 10.73 -0.01 -8.85
CA VAL A 175 11.54 1.20 -8.74
C VAL A 175 13.02 0.84 -8.64
N SER A 176 13.84 1.47 -9.48
CA SER A 176 15.30 1.36 -9.50
C SER A 176 15.92 2.68 -9.93
N SER A 177 17.24 2.76 -10.03
CA SER A 177 17.94 3.93 -10.60
C SER A 177 17.47 4.28 -12.02
N ALA A 178 17.02 3.30 -12.80
CA ALA A 178 16.44 3.51 -14.13
C ALA A 178 15.07 4.23 -14.09
N SER A 179 14.41 4.28 -12.93
CA SER A 179 13.12 4.99 -12.79
C SER A 179 13.26 6.51 -12.98
N VAL A 180 14.45 7.08 -12.80
CA VAL A 180 14.75 8.49 -13.11
C VAL A 180 15.12 8.61 -14.59
N ILE A 181 14.26 9.25 -15.36
CA ILE A 181 14.27 9.32 -16.83
C ILE A 181 14.69 10.70 -17.28
N ARG A 182 15.71 10.79 -18.14
CA ARG A 182 16.30 12.07 -18.59
C ARG A 182 16.13 12.33 -20.10
N SER A 183 15.57 11.34 -20.83
CA SER A 183 15.40 11.45 -22.28
C SER A 183 14.17 10.67 -22.77
N ALA A 184 13.66 11.03 -23.96
CA ALA A 184 12.55 10.33 -24.62
C ALA A 184 12.88 8.85 -24.92
N THR A 185 14.15 8.54 -25.22
CA THR A 185 14.60 7.18 -25.44
C THR A 185 14.53 6.35 -24.15
N GLU A 186 15.00 6.91 -23.03
CA GLU A 186 14.87 6.25 -21.71
C GLU A 186 13.40 6.06 -21.32
N LEU A 187 12.55 7.10 -21.55
CA LEU A 187 11.10 7.01 -21.27
C LEU A 187 10.46 5.82 -21.98
N ARG A 188 10.75 5.67 -23.28
CA ARG A 188 10.22 4.55 -24.07
C ARG A 188 10.72 3.20 -23.56
N THR A 189 12.00 3.11 -23.26
CA THR A 189 12.62 1.87 -22.78
C THR A 189 12.03 1.45 -21.42
N VAL A 190 12.02 2.36 -20.46
CA VAL A 190 11.56 2.09 -19.09
C VAL A 190 10.07 1.79 -19.04
N CYS A 191 9.23 2.60 -19.70
CA CYS A 191 7.80 2.35 -19.73
C CYS A 191 7.45 1.03 -20.42
N THR A 192 8.15 0.68 -21.51
CA THR A 192 7.93 -0.60 -22.20
C THR A 192 8.27 -1.79 -21.28
N ASP A 193 9.42 -1.74 -20.59
CA ASP A 193 9.82 -2.77 -19.62
C ASP A 193 8.79 -2.93 -18.49
N LEU A 194 8.41 -1.82 -17.87
CA LEU A 194 7.44 -1.83 -16.77
C LEU A 194 6.06 -2.37 -17.19
N LEU A 195 5.55 -1.95 -18.37
CA LEU A 195 4.29 -2.45 -18.90
C LEU A 195 4.33 -3.97 -19.12
N GLN A 196 5.45 -4.49 -19.62
CA GLN A 196 5.62 -5.93 -19.90
C GLN A 196 5.76 -6.76 -18.62
N ARG A 197 6.63 -6.32 -17.69
CA ARG A 197 6.92 -7.05 -16.45
C ARG A 197 5.73 -7.07 -15.49
N PHE A 198 5.11 -5.91 -15.26
CA PHE A 198 4.06 -5.78 -14.27
C PHE A 198 2.65 -5.94 -14.83
N ARG A 199 2.48 -5.94 -16.15
CA ARG A 199 1.18 -6.11 -16.84
C ARG A 199 0.09 -5.16 -16.31
N GLN A 200 0.49 -3.94 -16.00
CA GLN A 200 -0.37 -2.88 -15.49
C GLN A 200 0.10 -1.53 -16.04
N PRO A 201 -0.71 -0.46 -15.96
CA PRO A 201 -0.28 0.88 -16.36
C PRO A 201 0.94 1.36 -15.57
N VAL A 202 1.68 2.28 -16.18
CA VAL A 202 2.84 2.95 -15.59
C VAL A 202 2.48 4.39 -15.27
N LEU A 203 2.74 4.83 -14.04
CA LEU A 203 2.72 6.23 -13.68
C LEU A 203 4.04 6.86 -14.10
N VAL A 204 3.96 7.90 -14.92
CA VAL A 204 5.08 8.79 -15.26
C VAL A 204 4.80 10.15 -14.64
N GLU A 205 5.72 10.68 -13.85
CA GLU A 205 5.54 11.95 -13.16
C GLU A 205 6.82 12.80 -13.21
N THR A 206 6.70 14.10 -12.98
CA THR A 206 7.87 14.96 -12.81
C THR A 206 8.72 14.45 -11.65
N PHE A 207 10.01 14.25 -11.87
CA PHE A 207 10.94 13.86 -10.80
C PHE A 207 11.15 15.03 -9.83
N LEU A 208 10.96 14.76 -8.55
CA LEU A 208 11.15 15.73 -7.47
C LEU A 208 12.45 15.39 -6.71
N PRO A 209 13.55 16.12 -6.98
CA PRO A 209 14.87 15.84 -6.38
C PRO A 209 15.01 16.46 -4.99
N GLY A 210 14.02 16.29 -4.14
CA GLY A 210 13.97 16.91 -2.84
C GLY A 210 14.11 15.92 -1.69
N ARG A 211 13.83 16.42 -0.48
CA ARG A 211 13.75 15.60 0.73
C ARG A 211 12.50 14.77 0.70
N GLU A 212 12.59 13.54 1.19
CA GLU A 212 11.47 12.58 1.25
C GLU A 212 10.99 12.41 2.69
N PHE A 213 9.67 12.46 2.89
CA PHE A 213 9.04 12.36 4.21
C PHE A 213 7.90 11.36 4.21
N THR A 214 7.74 10.69 5.35
CA THR A 214 6.54 9.92 5.70
C THR A 214 5.82 10.62 6.84
N VAL A 215 4.50 10.79 6.72
CA VAL A 215 3.67 11.43 7.74
C VAL A 215 2.72 10.39 8.31
N GLY A 216 2.79 10.16 9.62
CA GLY A 216 1.85 9.31 10.35
C GLY A 216 0.58 10.08 10.68
N ILE A 217 -0.58 9.50 10.38
CA ILE A 217 -1.91 10.09 10.65
C ILE A 217 -2.74 9.09 11.44
N LEU A 218 -3.37 9.56 12.52
CA LEU A 218 -4.34 8.80 13.33
C LEU A 218 -5.70 9.48 13.26
N GLY A 219 -6.77 8.67 13.25
CA GLY A 219 -8.15 9.16 13.20
C GLY A 219 -8.73 9.20 11.79
N THR A 220 -9.97 9.68 11.68
CA THR A 220 -10.74 9.70 10.44
C THR A 220 -11.51 11.03 10.31
N GLY A 221 -11.58 11.58 9.10
CA GLY A 221 -12.33 12.81 8.84
C GLY A 221 -11.81 14.01 9.65
N GLU A 222 -12.70 14.69 10.37
CA GLU A 222 -12.37 15.86 11.18
C GLU A 222 -11.50 15.54 12.42
N ASP A 223 -11.50 14.27 12.86
CA ASP A 223 -10.69 13.80 14.01
C ASP A 223 -9.30 13.33 13.59
N ALA A 224 -8.95 13.44 12.31
CA ALA A 224 -7.63 13.02 11.82
C ALA A 224 -6.54 13.98 12.35
N THR A 225 -5.53 13.41 12.98
CA THR A 225 -4.39 14.15 13.57
C THR A 225 -3.06 13.60 13.08
N VAL A 226 -2.10 14.48 12.85
CA VAL A 226 -0.73 14.10 12.52
C VAL A 226 0.00 13.65 13.79
N LEU A 227 0.45 12.40 13.81
CA LEU A 227 1.24 11.84 14.92
C LEU A 227 2.70 12.26 14.86
N GLY A 228 3.23 12.40 13.66
CA GLY A 228 4.64 12.78 13.45
C GLY A 228 5.04 12.67 11.99
N THR A 229 6.25 13.17 11.72
CA THR A 229 6.87 13.17 10.39
C THR A 229 8.26 12.56 10.48
N LEU A 230 8.55 11.59 9.62
CA LEU A 230 9.85 10.96 9.47
C LEU A 230 10.49 11.41 8.17
N GLU A 231 11.76 11.82 8.21
CA GLU A 231 12.56 12.09 7.01
C GLU A 231 13.35 10.85 6.61
N VAL A 232 13.27 10.48 5.34
CA VAL A 232 14.12 9.44 4.75
C VAL A 232 15.45 10.08 4.36
N LYS A 233 16.56 9.59 4.94
CA LYS A 233 17.93 10.02 4.60
C LYS A 233 18.68 8.88 3.96
N LEU A 234 19.03 9.03 2.69
CA LEU A 234 19.85 8.06 1.97
C LEU A 234 21.32 8.26 2.40
N LEU A 235 21.92 7.21 2.95
CA LEU A 235 23.34 7.21 3.31
C LEU A 235 24.21 7.02 2.07
N SER A 236 25.52 7.27 2.18
CA SER A 236 26.44 7.25 1.03
C SER A 236 26.57 5.90 0.34
N ASN A 237 26.23 4.81 1.02
CA ASN A 237 26.21 3.43 0.51
C ASN A 237 24.85 2.99 -0.06
N ALA A 238 23.83 3.85 0.00
CA ALA A 238 22.52 3.61 -0.59
C ALA A 238 22.47 4.03 -2.06
N GLU A 239 21.49 3.52 -2.82
CA GLU A 239 21.16 4.07 -4.15
C GLU A 239 20.68 5.52 -3.98
N GLN A 240 21.33 6.48 -4.67
CA GLN A 240 21.17 7.90 -4.37
C GLN A 240 19.98 8.59 -5.03
N ASP A 241 19.49 8.06 -6.15
CA ASP A 241 18.47 8.76 -6.95
C ASP A 241 17.03 8.52 -6.46
N ALA A 242 16.79 7.48 -5.65
CA ALA A 242 15.48 7.17 -5.12
C ALA A 242 15.57 6.25 -3.89
N TYR A 243 14.56 6.30 -3.00
CA TYR A 243 14.37 5.31 -1.95
C TYR A 243 13.79 4.03 -2.59
N SER A 244 14.68 3.30 -3.27
CA SER A 244 14.38 2.13 -4.10
C SER A 244 14.01 0.91 -3.26
N TYR A 245 13.51 -0.14 -3.93
CA TYR A 245 13.28 -1.44 -3.31
C TYR A 245 14.55 -1.99 -2.65
N VAL A 246 15.71 -1.87 -3.31
CA VAL A 246 17.00 -2.33 -2.76
C VAL A 246 17.35 -1.60 -1.46
N ASN A 247 17.13 -0.29 -1.40
CA ASN A 247 17.35 0.48 -0.18
C ASN A 247 16.44 0.05 0.97
N LYS A 248 15.20 -0.33 0.67
CA LYS A 248 14.23 -0.82 1.68
C LYS A 248 14.57 -2.21 2.19
N GLU A 249 14.97 -3.14 1.34
CA GLU A 249 15.35 -4.50 1.74
C GLU A 249 16.64 -4.53 2.59
N ARG A 250 17.54 -3.59 2.36
CA ARG A 250 18.87 -3.53 2.99
C ARG A 250 19.01 -2.48 4.08
N TYR A 251 17.93 -1.94 4.58
CA TYR A 251 17.96 -0.83 5.55
C TYR A 251 18.82 -1.11 6.81
N ALA A 252 18.94 -2.38 7.21
CA ALA A 252 19.75 -2.78 8.36
C ALA A 252 21.27 -2.90 8.04
N GLU A 253 21.64 -2.89 6.75
CA GLU A 253 23.02 -3.00 6.27
C GLU A 253 23.58 -1.63 5.83
N MET A 254 22.73 -0.61 5.75
CA MET A 254 23.00 0.77 5.33
C MET A 254 22.94 1.74 6.53
#